data_632fe4f69dbfe3392fdd75c1fa37c56b
#
_entry.id   632fe4f69dbfe3392fdd75c1fa37c56b
#
_cell.length_a   1.000
_cell.length_b   1.000
_cell.length_c   1.000
_cell.angle_alpha   90.00
_cell.angle_beta   90.00
_cell.angle_gamma   90.00
#
_symmetry.space_group_name_H-M   'P 1'
#
loop_
_entity.id
_entity.type
_entity.pdbx_description
1 polymer ?
#
loop_
_entity_poly.entity_id
_entity_poly.type
_entity_poly.pdbx_seq_one_letter_code
_entity_poly.pdbx_strand_id
1 'polypeptide(L)'
;NAAGMATTAGAVALQNNFADDAFVVEKMREKGAVILGKANLSEWAYFFCDDCPSGWSAMGGQTLNPYGRLQFNTGGSSAGSGASIAANFAAAAVGSETSGSILSPSSANSLVGLKPTTGALSRTGVVPISGSLDTTGPMARSVADVIILFNAMTGYDQRDTAMPMMSDDLRLEHRDQSMAGLRLGAPGRYLDDELFVGALGLLSADEAAIVEISLPEIDTQGFGTLLGREMVRDLALYLRGHASPMVMIDSVDDLQAFNLQRPDLRMPYGQAEVDRMVELDISPAELEALRDSLQSGARAAMEALFDGGDLDLLLSMDNRNAGFAALANYPALTVPMGYSDSGRPVNLTLIAPPFQEQLLVDVGGRFERLAQARRVPAAYP
;
A
#
# COMPACT_ATOMS: atom_id res chain seq x y z
N ASN A 1 5.90 -4.37 -13.37
CA ASN A 1 6.19 -4.24 -14.80
C ASN A 1 4.89 -4.06 -15.60
N ALA A 2 4.98 -3.36 -16.74
CA ALA A 2 3.90 -3.27 -17.73
C ALA A 2 4.56 -3.21 -19.12
N ALA A 3 4.36 -4.22 -19.95
CA ALA A 3 4.98 -4.35 -21.25
C ALA A 3 4.72 -3.13 -22.14
N GLY A 4 5.75 -2.68 -22.84
CA GLY A 4 5.71 -1.47 -23.66
C GLY A 4 5.94 -0.15 -22.91
N MET A 5 6.08 -0.19 -21.57
CA MET A 5 6.33 1.00 -20.73
C MET A 5 7.48 0.73 -19.77
N ALA A 6 8.38 1.71 -19.58
CA ALA A 6 9.47 1.56 -18.63
C ALA A 6 8.94 1.47 -17.18
N THR A 7 9.41 0.48 -16.43
CA THR A 7 9.15 0.31 -14.99
C THR A 7 10.37 0.78 -14.21
N THR A 8 10.33 2.01 -13.73
CA THR A 8 11.51 2.73 -13.26
C THR A 8 11.69 2.78 -11.75
N ALA A 9 10.70 2.40 -10.96
CA ALA A 9 10.65 2.69 -9.52
C ALA A 9 10.95 4.18 -9.19
N GLY A 10 10.71 5.09 -10.15
CA GLY A 10 11.05 6.50 -10.05
C GLY A 10 12.53 6.84 -10.31
N ALA A 11 13.40 5.84 -10.46
CA ALA A 11 14.84 5.98 -10.51
C ALA A 11 15.40 6.03 -11.95
N VAL A 12 16.38 6.89 -12.17
CA VAL A 12 17.11 6.98 -13.45
C VAL A 12 17.83 5.67 -13.77
N ALA A 13 18.25 4.92 -12.76
CA ALA A 13 18.91 3.62 -12.93
C ALA A 13 18.05 2.60 -13.70
N LEU A 14 16.73 2.70 -13.59
CA LEU A 14 15.77 1.81 -14.27
C LEU A 14 15.06 2.49 -15.47
N GLN A 15 15.55 3.61 -15.98
CA GLN A 15 14.90 4.35 -17.10
C GLN A 15 14.70 3.50 -18.36
N ASN A 16 15.53 2.50 -18.60
CA ASN A 16 15.46 1.59 -19.74
C ASN A 16 14.86 0.21 -19.40
N ASN A 17 14.20 0.09 -18.26
CA ASN A 17 13.58 -1.16 -17.83
C ASN A 17 12.24 -1.40 -18.54
N PHE A 18 12.30 -1.76 -19.82
CA PHE A 18 11.18 -2.20 -20.64
C PHE A 18 11.07 -3.72 -20.55
N ALA A 19 10.42 -4.19 -19.51
CA ALA A 19 10.24 -5.60 -19.19
C ALA A 19 8.83 -6.10 -19.57
N ASP A 20 8.64 -7.41 -19.55
CA ASP A 20 7.33 -8.05 -19.74
C ASP A 20 6.34 -7.66 -18.62
N ASP A 21 5.06 -7.94 -18.83
CA ASP A 21 4.04 -7.66 -17.84
C ASP A 21 4.33 -8.37 -16.50
N ALA A 22 4.06 -7.69 -15.40
CA ALA A 22 3.89 -8.33 -14.11
C ALA A 22 2.62 -9.20 -14.13
N PHE A 23 2.59 -10.27 -13.32
CA PHE A 23 1.44 -11.18 -13.29
C PHE A 23 0.09 -10.47 -13.13
N VAL A 24 -0.02 -9.51 -12.21
CA VAL A 24 -1.25 -8.74 -12.02
C VAL A 24 -1.64 -7.93 -13.25
N VAL A 25 -0.67 -7.48 -14.06
CA VAL A 25 -0.91 -6.77 -15.33
C VAL A 25 -1.35 -7.74 -16.43
N GLU A 26 -0.74 -8.93 -16.50
CA GLU A 26 -1.19 -10.03 -17.37
C GLU A 26 -2.68 -10.33 -17.10
N LYS A 27 -3.04 -10.54 -15.82
CA LYS A 27 -4.44 -10.82 -15.43
C LYS A 27 -5.40 -9.69 -15.77
N MET A 28 -5.03 -8.44 -15.53
CA MET A 28 -5.86 -7.29 -15.91
C MET A 28 -6.09 -7.24 -17.42
N ARG A 29 -5.06 -7.47 -18.26
CA ARG A 29 -5.20 -7.50 -19.71
C ARG A 29 -6.09 -8.64 -20.18
N GLU A 30 -5.96 -9.85 -19.59
CA GLU A 30 -6.85 -10.99 -19.85
C GLU A 30 -8.32 -10.67 -19.57
N LYS A 31 -8.59 -9.81 -18.57
CA LYS A 31 -9.95 -9.33 -18.24
C LYS A 31 -10.40 -8.12 -19.06
N GLY A 32 -9.60 -7.68 -20.04
CA GLY A 32 -9.94 -6.58 -20.94
C GLY A 32 -9.61 -5.19 -20.42
N ALA A 33 -8.80 -5.06 -19.37
CA ALA A 33 -8.37 -3.75 -18.90
C ALA A 33 -7.45 -3.05 -19.92
N VAL A 34 -7.68 -1.76 -20.11
CA VAL A 34 -6.82 -0.89 -20.92
C VAL A 34 -5.81 -0.21 -20.00
N ILE A 35 -4.54 -0.54 -20.16
CA ILE A 35 -3.45 0.09 -19.39
C ILE A 35 -3.08 1.42 -20.05
N LEU A 36 -3.47 2.53 -19.42
CA LEU A 36 -3.27 3.88 -19.97
C LEU A 36 -1.84 4.39 -19.80
N GLY A 37 -1.15 3.97 -18.73
CA GLY A 37 0.18 4.46 -18.42
C GLY A 37 0.72 3.95 -17.10
N LYS A 38 1.93 4.43 -16.77
CA LYS A 38 2.58 4.24 -15.47
C LYS A 38 2.47 5.55 -14.68
N ALA A 39 2.10 5.44 -13.42
CA ALA A 39 2.05 6.57 -12.51
C ALA A 39 3.41 6.83 -11.85
N ASN A 40 3.67 8.08 -11.45
CA ASN A 40 4.81 8.41 -10.61
C ASN A 40 4.64 7.83 -9.20
N LEU A 41 5.73 7.80 -8.42
CA LEU A 41 5.73 7.34 -7.03
C LEU A 41 6.85 8.06 -6.26
N SER A 42 6.88 7.92 -4.95
CA SER A 42 8.09 8.25 -4.19
C SER A 42 9.19 7.28 -4.60
N GLU A 43 10.35 7.79 -4.99
CA GLU A 43 11.45 6.99 -5.55
C GLU A 43 11.78 5.78 -4.66
N TRP A 44 11.94 4.60 -5.27
CA TRP A 44 12.15 3.32 -4.60
C TRP A 44 11.15 3.06 -3.45
N ALA A 45 9.92 3.52 -3.61
CA ALA A 45 8.84 3.39 -2.63
C ALA A 45 9.19 3.96 -1.23
N TYR A 46 9.92 5.08 -1.17
CA TYR A 46 10.57 5.73 -0.03
C TYR A 46 11.88 5.08 0.46
N PHE A 47 12.23 3.91 0.00
CA PHE A 47 13.42 3.21 0.48
C PHE A 47 14.68 3.70 -0.28
N PHE A 48 14.88 5.02 -0.26
CA PHE A 48 15.92 5.71 -1.02
C PHE A 48 16.68 6.77 -0.20
N CYS A 49 15.98 7.73 0.39
CA CYS A 49 16.56 8.84 1.12
C CYS A 49 15.67 9.30 2.28
N ASP A 50 16.26 9.88 3.31
CA ASP A 50 15.53 10.35 4.50
C ASP A 50 14.67 11.58 4.22
N ASP A 51 15.20 12.54 3.45
CA ASP A 51 14.60 13.86 3.24
C ASP A 51 13.86 14.00 1.90
N CYS A 52 13.61 12.90 1.18
CA CYS A 52 12.86 12.96 -0.07
C CYS A 52 11.42 13.39 0.16
N PRO A 53 10.93 14.39 -0.58
CA PRO A 53 9.51 14.75 -0.51
C PRO A 53 8.62 13.58 -0.95
N SER A 54 7.52 13.37 -0.23
CA SER A 54 6.53 12.35 -0.60
C SER A 54 6.02 12.58 -2.01
N GLY A 55 6.05 11.54 -2.84
CA GLY A 55 5.64 11.60 -4.25
C GLY A 55 6.67 12.19 -5.20
N TRP A 56 7.88 12.45 -4.73
CA TRP A 56 8.99 12.86 -5.59
C TRP A 56 9.76 11.65 -6.13
N SER A 57 10.23 11.79 -7.37
CA SER A 57 11.21 10.87 -7.97
C SER A 57 12.08 11.58 -9.00
N ALA A 58 13.30 11.07 -9.21
CA ALA A 58 14.21 11.64 -10.22
C ALA A 58 13.64 11.54 -11.66
N MET A 59 12.84 10.51 -11.95
CA MET A 59 12.22 10.32 -13.26
C MET A 59 10.96 11.14 -13.47
N GLY A 60 10.13 11.34 -12.43
CA GLY A 60 8.80 11.95 -12.56
C GLY A 60 8.66 13.33 -11.92
N GLY A 61 9.68 13.79 -11.18
CA GLY A 61 9.57 15.01 -10.38
C GLY A 61 8.57 14.86 -9.23
N GLN A 62 8.00 15.97 -8.78
CA GLN A 62 7.07 16.04 -7.67
C GLN A 62 5.63 15.78 -8.10
N THR A 63 5.01 14.73 -7.59
CA THR A 63 3.56 14.51 -7.67
C THR A 63 2.84 15.52 -6.76
N LEU A 64 1.79 16.14 -7.26
CA LEU A 64 1.02 17.15 -6.53
C LEU A 64 -0.35 16.63 -6.15
N ASN A 65 -0.80 16.94 -4.93
CA ASN A 65 -2.11 16.54 -4.44
C ASN A 65 -3.23 17.35 -5.15
N PRO A 66 -4.22 16.70 -5.80
CA PRO A 66 -5.30 17.40 -6.49
C PRO A 66 -6.20 18.25 -5.60
N TYR A 67 -6.29 17.95 -4.30
CA TYR A 67 -7.10 18.70 -3.33
C TYR A 67 -6.41 19.96 -2.81
N GLY A 68 -5.07 20.04 -2.90
CA GLY A 68 -4.31 21.19 -2.44
C GLY A 68 -2.88 21.14 -2.98
N ARG A 69 -2.71 21.57 -4.25
CA ARG A 69 -1.39 21.59 -4.92
C ARG A 69 -0.41 22.44 -4.11
N LEU A 70 0.74 21.85 -3.75
CA LEU A 70 1.78 22.47 -2.91
C LEU A 70 1.36 22.80 -1.46
N GLN A 71 0.14 22.44 -1.07
CA GLN A 71 -0.38 22.65 0.30
C GLN A 71 -0.48 21.34 1.06
N PHE A 72 -0.93 20.27 0.39
CA PHE A 72 -1.10 18.97 1.00
C PHE A 72 -0.10 17.96 0.45
N ASN A 73 0.38 17.10 1.33
CA ASN A 73 1.14 15.93 0.95
C ASN A 73 0.27 15.00 0.08
N THR A 74 0.87 14.37 -0.93
CA THR A 74 0.17 13.40 -1.80
C THR A 74 -0.05 12.05 -1.13
N GLY A 75 0.53 11.86 0.06
CA GLY A 75 0.74 10.49 0.54
C GLY A 75 1.74 9.76 -0.36
N GLY A 76 2.07 8.55 0.01
CA GLY A 76 3.01 7.71 -0.75
C GLY A 76 3.19 6.35 -0.08
N SER A 77 3.92 5.48 -0.73
CA SER A 77 4.74 5.74 -1.95
C SER A 77 3.96 5.74 -3.27
N SER A 78 2.76 5.14 -3.38
CA SER A 78 1.94 5.10 -4.61
C SER A 78 1.27 6.47 -4.91
N ALA A 79 2.04 7.57 -4.81
CA ALA A 79 1.56 8.94 -4.89
C ALA A 79 0.87 9.26 -6.23
N GLY A 80 1.48 8.86 -7.34
CA GLY A 80 0.91 9.08 -8.67
C GLY A 80 -0.33 8.25 -8.93
N SER A 81 -0.40 7.02 -8.40
CA SER A 81 -1.63 6.21 -8.44
C SER A 81 -2.78 6.94 -7.74
N GLY A 82 -2.55 7.46 -6.53
CA GLY A 82 -3.55 8.24 -5.81
C GLY A 82 -3.94 9.53 -6.56
N ALA A 83 -2.97 10.36 -6.90
CA ALA A 83 -3.21 11.65 -7.53
C ALA A 83 -3.92 11.53 -8.90
N SER A 84 -3.55 10.55 -9.73
CA SER A 84 -4.15 10.35 -11.06
C SER A 84 -5.63 9.97 -10.98
N ILE A 85 -6.01 9.11 -10.03
CA ILE A 85 -7.41 8.70 -9.86
C ILE A 85 -8.24 9.82 -9.25
N ALA A 86 -7.70 10.54 -8.27
CA ALA A 86 -8.37 11.72 -7.72
C ALA A 86 -8.60 12.80 -8.78
N ALA A 87 -7.64 12.99 -9.69
CA ALA A 87 -7.72 13.93 -10.81
C ALA A 87 -8.50 13.42 -12.03
N ASN A 88 -9.19 12.28 -11.93
CA ASN A 88 -10.01 11.68 -13.01
C ASN A 88 -9.24 11.28 -14.28
N PHE A 89 -7.92 11.01 -14.21
CA PHE A 89 -7.13 10.59 -15.40
C PHE A 89 -7.39 9.13 -15.79
N ALA A 90 -7.82 8.30 -14.84
CA ALA A 90 -8.19 6.91 -15.08
C ALA A 90 -9.34 6.48 -14.15
N ALA A 91 -9.93 5.32 -14.43
CA ALA A 91 -10.99 4.75 -13.60
C ALA A 91 -10.44 4.23 -12.27
N ALA A 92 -9.32 3.52 -12.31
CA ALA A 92 -8.65 2.93 -11.16
C ALA A 92 -7.14 2.83 -11.41
N ALA A 93 -6.35 2.61 -10.36
CA ALA A 93 -4.92 2.39 -10.42
C ALA A 93 -4.48 1.23 -9.52
N VAL A 94 -3.36 0.62 -9.87
CA VAL A 94 -2.66 -0.30 -8.97
C VAL A 94 -1.65 0.49 -8.15
N GLY A 95 -1.68 0.30 -6.85
CA GLY A 95 -0.62 0.68 -5.93
C GLY A 95 0.17 -0.53 -5.47
N SER A 96 1.24 -0.29 -4.73
CA SER A 96 1.95 -1.31 -3.96
C SER A 96 2.15 -0.82 -2.54
N GLU A 97 2.22 -1.76 -1.61
CA GLU A 97 2.42 -1.44 -0.20
C GLU A 97 3.35 -2.46 0.47
N THR A 98 4.37 -1.94 1.11
CA THR A 98 5.17 -2.64 2.12
C THR A 98 4.62 -2.30 3.50
N SER A 99 4.40 -1.00 3.78
CA SER A 99 3.78 -0.49 5.01
C SER A 99 3.18 0.90 4.75
N GLY A 100 1.87 0.98 4.52
CA GLY A 100 1.13 2.23 4.33
C GLY A 100 1.09 2.80 2.91
N SER A 101 1.76 2.19 1.93
CA SER A 101 2.00 2.81 0.61
C SER A 101 0.83 2.74 -0.38
N ILE A 102 -0.28 2.06 -0.05
CA ILE A 102 -1.60 2.16 -0.67
C ILE A 102 -2.51 3.01 0.19
N LEU A 103 -2.52 2.75 1.50
CA LEU A 103 -3.41 3.42 2.46
C LEU A 103 -3.14 4.92 2.53
N SER A 104 -1.86 5.32 2.63
CA SER A 104 -1.45 6.73 2.72
C SER A 104 -1.88 7.56 1.51
N PRO A 105 -1.51 7.20 0.25
CA PRO A 105 -1.92 7.99 -0.91
C PRO A 105 -3.42 7.90 -1.20
N SER A 106 -4.09 6.80 -0.85
CA SER A 106 -5.56 6.74 -0.94
C SER A 106 -6.22 7.74 0.00
N SER A 107 -5.79 7.79 1.26
CA SER A 107 -6.31 8.75 2.24
C SER A 107 -6.02 10.20 1.83
N ALA A 108 -4.78 10.49 1.46
CA ALA A 108 -4.39 11.84 1.08
C ALA A 108 -5.10 12.37 -0.18
N ASN A 109 -5.65 11.48 -1.00
CA ASN A 109 -6.34 11.81 -2.26
C ASN A 109 -7.85 11.47 -2.24
N SER A 110 -8.44 11.24 -1.05
CA SER A 110 -9.87 10.94 -0.89
C SER A 110 -10.34 9.78 -1.78
N LEU A 111 -9.62 8.68 -1.73
CA LEU A 111 -9.87 7.47 -2.50
C LEU A 111 -10.09 6.27 -1.58
N VAL A 112 -10.69 5.25 -2.14
CA VAL A 112 -10.69 3.91 -1.56
C VAL A 112 -9.43 3.19 -2.00
N GLY A 113 -8.71 2.58 -1.05
CA GLY A 113 -7.52 1.77 -1.31
C GLY A 113 -7.56 0.49 -0.50
N LEU A 114 -7.34 -0.64 -1.16
CA LEU A 114 -7.26 -1.94 -0.51
C LEU A 114 -5.81 -2.43 -0.53
N LYS A 115 -5.22 -2.59 0.65
CA LYS A 115 -4.03 -3.41 0.86
C LYS A 115 -4.50 -4.83 1.17
N PRO A 116 -4.36 -5.79 0.27
CA PRO A 116 -4.77 -7.17 0.55
C PRO A 116 -3.85 -7.85 1.57
N THR A 117 -4.24 -9.01 2.03
CA THR A 117 -3.35 -9.96 2.72
C THR A 117 -2.12 -10.21 1.85
N THR A 118 -0.93 -10.20 2.45
CA THR A 118 0.31 -10.51 1.70
C THR A 118 0.22 -11.91 1.11
N GLY A 119 0.43 -12.02 -0.20
CA GLY A 119 0.23 -13.26 -0.96
C GLY A 119 -1.19 -13.47 -1.52
N ALA A 120 -2.16 -12.59 -1.24
CA ALA A 120 -3.48 -12.64 -1.90
C ALA A 120 -3.40 -12.27 -3.40
N LEU A 121 -2.49 -11.38 -3.77
CA LEU A 121 -2.16 -11.01 -5.15
C LEU A 121 -0.68 -11.27 -5.42
N SER A 122 -0.37 -11.72 -6.64
CA SER A 122 1.01 -12.01 -7.04
C SER A 122 1.88 -10.75 -7.11
N ARG A 123 3.14 -10.90 -6.69
CA ARG A 123 4.19 -9.87 -6.76
C ARG A 123 5.19 -10.12 -7.87
N THR A 124 5.03 -11.17 -8.67
CA THR A 124 5.92 -11.48 -9.81
C THR A 124 5.96 -10.31 -10.79
N GLY A 125 7.17 -9.82 -11.06
CA GLY A 125 7.39 -8.67 -11.94
C GLY A 125 7.14 -7.30 -11.29
N VAL A 126 6.95 -7.25 -9.96
CA VAL A 126 6.91 -6.01 -9.17
C VAL A 126 8.32 -5.70 -8.67
N VAL A 127 8.75 -4.43 -8.75
CA VAL A 127 10.02 -4.00 -8.16
C VAL A 127 9.89 -4.06 -6.64
N PRO A 128 10.73 -4.85 -5.94
CA PRO A 128 10.52 -5.14 -4.53
C PRO A 128 11.17 -4.12 -3.58
N ILE A 129 10.64 -4.04 -2.34
CA ILE A 129 11.39 -3.72 -1.14
C ILE A 129 11.57 -5.02 -0.33
N SER A 130 10.48 -5.70 -0.01
CA SER A 130 10.47 -6.79 0.96
C SER A 130 9.64 -7.96 0.46
N GLY A 131 10.28 -9.08 0.22
CA GLY A 131 9.60 -10.32 -0.16
C GLY A 131 8.67 -10.88 0.91
N SER A 132 8.78 -10.43 2.16
CA SER A 132 7.92 -10.90 3.26
C SER A 132 6.71 -9.99 3.53
N LEU A 133 6.71 -8.73 3.03
CA LEU A 133 5.69 -7.74 3.36
C LEU A 133 4.99 -7.14 2.14
N ASP A 134 5.68 -7.04 0.99
CA ASP A 134 5.14 -6.36 -0.18
C ASP A 134 3.83 -6.99 -0.68
N THR A 135 2.91 -6.14 -1.08
CA THR A 135 1.71 -6.53 -1.83
C THR A 135 1.36 -5.48 -2.87
N THR A 136 0.65 -5.86 -3.91
CA THR A 136 -0.05 -4.95 -4.81
C THR A 136 -1.49 -4.80 -4.37
N GLY A 137 -2.16 -3.71 -4.76
CA GLY A 137 -3.57 -3.55 -4.45
C GLY A 137 -4.25 -2.44 -5.24
N PRO A 138 -5.59 -2.50 -5.35
CA PRO A 138 -6.38 -1.55 -6.10
C PRO A 138 -6.58 -0.24 -5.33
N MET A 139 -6.57 0.87 -6.08
CA MET A 139 -6.92 2.21 -5.64
C MET A 139 -7.96 2.79 -6.60
N ALA A 140 -9.10 3.24 -6.09
CA ALA A 140 -10.19 3.74 -6.91
C ALA A 140 -11.05 4.79 -6.17
N ARG A 141 -12.06 5.33 -6.84
CA ARG A 141 -12.96 6.33 -6.26
C ARG A 141 -14.08 5.73 -5.41
N SER A 142 -14.35 4.43 -5.55
CA SER A 142 -15.39 3.71 -4.80
C SER A 142 -14.95 2.31 -4.42
N VAL A 143 -15.60 1.73 -3.41
CA VAL A 143 -15.41 0.33 -3.02
C VAL A 143 -15.79 -0.62 -4.17
N ALA A 144 -16.83 -0.30 -4.92
CA ALA A 144 -17.25 -1.10 -6.08
C ALA A 144 -16.14 -1.18 -7.15
N ASP A 145 -15.48 -0.07 -7.47
CA ASP A 145 -14.37 -0.06 -8.42
C ASP A 145 -13.13 -0.82 -7.88
N VAL A 146 -12.87 -0.75 -6.57
CA VAL A 146 -11.81 -1.52 -5.91
C VAL A 146 -12.07 -3.02 -6.05
N ILE A 147 -13.31 -3.49 -5.83
CA ILE A 147 -13.72 -4.88 -6.03
C ILE A 147 -13.48 -5.32 -7.48
N ILE A 148 -13.88 -4.51 -8.46
CA ILE A 148 -13.70 -4.83 -9.89
C ILE A 148 -12.22 -4.98 -10.21
N LEU A 149 -11.39 -4.02 -9.79
CA LEU A 149 -9.96 -4.07 -10.08
C LEU A 149 -9.27 -5.22 -9.35
N PHE A 150 -9.60 -5.45 -8.06
CA PHE A 150 -9.08 -6.59 -7.30
C PHE A 150 -9.34 -7.90 -8.04
N ASN A 151 -10.60 -8.15 -8.44
CA ASN A 151 -11.00 -9.36 -9.17
C ASN A 151 -10.33 -9.49 -10.56
N ALA A 152 -9.92 -8.36 -11.14
CA ALA A 152 -9.16 -8.39 -12.39
C ALA A 152 -7.67 -8.74 -12.18
N MET A 153 -7.14 -8.57 -10.96
CA MET A 153 -5.74 -8.84 -10.60
C MET A 153 -5.53 -10.24 -10.05
N THR A 154 -6.59 -10.94 -9.62
CA THR A 154 -6.51 -12.26 -8.96
C THR A 154 -6.10 -13.38 -9.91
N GLY A 155 -5.48 -14.41 -9.35
CA GLY A 155 -5.06 -15.65 -9.99
C GLY A 155 -3.88 -16.26 -9.25
N TYR A 156 -3.73 -17.59 -9.30
CA TYR A 156 -2.62 -18.29 -8.69
C TYR A 156 -1.37 -18.18 -9.56
N ASP A 157 -0.27 -17.76 -8.97
CA ASP A 157 1.05 -17.66 -9.62
C ASP A 157 2.08 -18.51 -8.87
N GLN A 158 2.49 -19.61 -9.47
CA GLN A 158 3.51 -20.51 -8.90
C GLN A 158 4.89 -19.86 -8.72
N ARG A 159 5.14 -18.72 -9.39
CA ARG A 159 6.39 -17.97 -9.30
C ARG A 159 6.49 -17.14 -8.02
N ASP A 160 5.35 -16.79 -7.41
CA ASP A 160 5.32 -16.07 -6.13
C ASP A 160 5.13 -17.05 -4.97
N THR A 161 6.20 -17.32 -4.24
CA THR A 161 6.23 -18.30 -3.14
C THR A 161 5.43 -17.90 -1.91
N ALA A 162 4.99 -16.63 -1.80
CA ALA A 162 4.11 -16.19 -0.72
C ALA A 162 2.64 -16.47 -0.98
N MET A 163 2.27 -16.83 -2.22
CA MET A 163 0.87 -17.10 -2.55
C MET A 163 0.42 -18.47 -2.04
N PRO A 164 -0.62 -18.54 -1.18
CA PRO A 164 -1.25 -19.81 -0.87
C PRO A 164 -2.03 -20.35 -2.08
N MET A 165 -2.14 -21.65 -2.21
CA MET A 165 -2.88 -22.31 -3.31
C MET A 165 -4.36 -21.88 -3.42
N MET A 166 -4.92 -21.32 -2.34
CA MET A 166 -6.31 -20.82 -2.28
C MET A 166 -6.53 -19.47 -3.00
N SER A 167 -5.47 -18.82 -3.49
CA SER A 167 -5.58 -17.48 -4.11
C SER A 167 -6.38 -17.47 -5.42
N ASP A 168 -6.57 -18.61 -6.07
CA ASP A 168 -7.39 -18.71 -7.28
C ASP A 168 -8.90 -18.49 -7.01
N ASP A 169 -9.35 -18.80 -5.79
CA ASP A 169 -10.74 -18.69 -5.39
C ASP A 169 -11.09 -17.36 -4.71
N LEU A 170 -10.07 -16.52 -4.45
CA LEU A 170 -10.28 -15.26 -3.76
C LEU A 170 -10.93 -14.25 -4.70
N ARG A 171 -12.24 -14.08 -4.56
CA ARG A 171 -13.06 -13.12 -5.29
C ARG A 171 -13.86 -12.28 -4.32
N LEU A 172 -13.92 -10.99 -4.59
CA LEU A 172 -14.74 -10.07 -3.82
C LEU A 172 -16.06 -9.80 -4.54
N GLU A 173 -17.11 -9.71 -3.76
CA GLU A 173 -18.45 -9.41 -4.23
C GLU A 173 -18.95 -8.08 -3.66
N HIS A 174 -19.71 -7.35 -4.44
CA HIS A 174 -20.43 -6.19 -3.93
C HIS A 174 -21.70 -6.69 -3.21
N ARG A 175 -21.74 -6.53 -1.90
CA ARG A 175 -22.89 -6.90 -1.06
C ARG A 175 -23.44 -5.67 -0.37
N ASP A 176 -24.75 -5.65 -0.14
CA ASP A 176 -25.40 -4.63 0.68
C ASP A 176 -25.90 -5.29 1.97
N GLN A 177 -24.99 -5.46 2.91
CA GLN A 177 -25.27 -6.07 4.19
C GLN A 177 -25.31 -5.02 5.30
N SER A 178 -26.18 -5.22 6.30
CA SER A 178 -26.16 -4.47 7.54
C SER A 178 -24.90 -4.83 8.35
N MET A 179 -24.44 -3.90 9.18
CA MET A 179 -23.34 -4.14 10.12
C MET A 179 -23.83 -4.74 11.46
N ALA A 180 -25.13 -5.11 11.53
CA ALA A 180 -25.70 -5.69 12.75
C ALA A 180 -24.92 -6.94 13.21
N GLY A 181 -24.54 -6.92 14.49
CA GLY A 181 -23.77 -8.00 15.12
C GLY A 181 -22.26 -7.90 14.95
N LEU A 182 -21.74 -7.02 14.09
CA LEU A 182 -20.30 -6.79 13.97
C LEU A 182 -19.77 -5.98 15.16
N ARG A 183 -18.57 -6.32 15.60
CA ARG A 183 -17.86 -5.68 16.71
C ARG A 183 -16.60 -4.98 16.18
N LEU A 184 -16.60 -3.65 16.21
CA LEU A 184 -15.57 -2.83 15.61
C LEU A 184 -14.73 -2.17 16.70
N GLY A 185 -13.44 -2.52 16.77
CA GLY A 185 -12.50 -1.98 17.74
C GLY A 185 -12.10 -0.55 17.38
N ALA A 186 -12.45 0.42 18.23
CA ALA A 186 -12.12 1.82 18.07
C ALA A 186 -11.03 2.23 19.06
N PRO A 187 -9.80 2.59 18.62
CA PRO A 187 -8.74 3.02 19.52
C PRO A 187 -9.09 4.32 20.24
N GLY A 188 -9.04 4.31 21.58
CA GLY A 188 -9.38 5.44 22.44
C GLY A 188 -8.63 6.73 22.09
N ARG A 189 -7.39 6.62 21.60
CA ARG A 189 -6.58 7.78 21.17
C ARG A 189 -7.12 8.56 19.97
N TYR A 190 -8.14 8.05 19.25
CA TYR A 190 -8.78 8.76 18.14
C TYR A 190 -10.14 9.37 18.51
N LEU A 191 -10.63 9.17 19.73
CA LEU A 191 -11.94 9.64 20.16
C LEU A 191 -12.03 11.17 20.36
N ASP A 192 -10.91 11.88 20.31
CA ASP A 192 -10.86 13.34 20.29
C ASP A 192 -10.96 13.93 18.86
N ASP A 193 -10.95 13.10 17.80
CA ASP A 193 -11.08 13.54 16.41
C ASP A 193 -12.55 13.51 15.98
N GLU A 194 -13.11 14.69 15.63
CA GLU A 194 -14.52 14.84 15.28
C GLU A 194 -14.94 14.03 14.06
N LEU A 195 -14.05 13.86 13.05
CA LEU A 195 -14.34 13.06 11.86
C LEU A 195 -14.42 11.57 12.22
N PHE A 196 -13.49 11.10 13.06
CA PHE A 196 -13.51 9.73 13.54
C PHE A 196 -14.76 9.44 14.37
N VAL A 197 -15.09 10.29 15.33
CA VAL A 197 -16.32 10.16 16.14
C VAL A 197 -17.56 10.19 15.26
N GLY A 198 -17.61 11.08 14.26
CA GLY A 198 -18.69 11.11 13.26
C GLY A 198 -18.82 9.80 12.49
N ALA A 199 -17.69 9.21 12.06
CA ALA A 199 -17.67 7.90 11.40
C ALA A 199 -18.18 6.78 12.32
N LEU A 200 -17.75 6.76 13.60
CA LEU A 200 -18.28 5.82 14.60
C LEU A 200 -19.79 5.95 14.78
N GLY A 201 -20.31 7.18 14.76
CA GLY A 201 -21.76 7.45 14.82
C GLY A 201 -22.53 6.81 13.66
N LEU A 202 -21.99 6.89 12.43
CA LEU A 202 -22.61 6.26 11.25
C LEU A 202 -22.59 4.74 11.35
N LEU A 203 -21.45 4.15 11.78
CA LEU A 203 -21.31 2.71 11.96
C LEU A 203 -22.27 2.18 13.05
N SER A 204 -22.35 2.89 14.18
CA SER A 204 -23.26 2.53 15.27
C SER A 204 -24.73 2.69 14.89
N ALA A 205 -25.09 3.69 14.09
CA ALA A 205 -26.44 3.85 13.58
C ALA A 205 -26.87 2.72 12.62
N ASP A 206 -25.93 2.04 12.01
CA ASP A 206 -26.14 0.82 11.19
C ASP A 206 -25.98 -0.47 12.01
N GLU A 207 -26.14 -0.38 13.33
CA GLU A 207 -26.19 -1.47 14.29
C GLU A 207 -24.86 -2.20 14.57
N ALA A 208 -23.70 -1.64 14.16
CA ALA A 208 -22.39 -2.13 14.58
C ALA A 208 -22.14 -1.82 16.07
N ALA A 209 -21.57 -2.76 16.79
CA ALA A 209 -21.11 -2.54 18.17
C ALA A 209 -19.70 -1.92 18.14
N ILE A 210 -19.60 -0.68 18.60
CA ILE A 210 -18.30 -0.01 18.75
C ILE A 210 -17.69 -0.37 20.09
N VAL A 211 -16.49 -0.95 20.07
CA VAL A 211 -15.75 -1.35 21.25
C VAL A 211 -14.52 -0.45 21.39
N GLU A 212 -14.48 0.36 22.44
CA GLU A 212 -13.26 1.13 22.74
C GLU A 212 -12.13 0.19 23.14
N ILE A 213 -10.96 0.38 22.55
CA ILE A 213 -9.79 -0.44 22.75
C ILE A 213 -8.52 0.37 22.99
N SER A 214 -7.56 -0.26 23.66
CA SER A 214 -6.17 0.18 23.65
C SER A 214 -5.39 -0.65 22.62
N LEU A 215 -4.61 0.02 21.75
CA LEU A 215 -3.77 -0.69 20.79
C LEU A 215 -2.64 -1.42 21.50
N PRO A 216 -2.26 -2.62 21.05
CA PRO A 216 -1.11 -3.32 21.60
C PRO A 216 0.19 -2.60 21.27
N GLU A 217 1.21 -2.82 22.06
CA GLU A 217 2.58 -2.50 21.71
C GLU A 217 3.10 -3.61 20.79
N ILE A 218 3.66 -3.20 19.63
CA ILE A 218 4.32 -4.12 18.70
C ILE A 218 5.79 -3.73 18.66
N ASP A 219 6.68 -4.69 18.94
CA ASP A 219 8.11 -4.46 18.77
C ASP A 219 8.44 -4.29 17.28
N THR A 220 9.04 -3.15 16.96
CA THR A 220 9.50 -2.80 15.62
C THR A 220 11.00 -2.65 15.54
N GLN A 221 11.73 -3.07 16.57
CA GLN A 221 13.20 -2.99 16.58
C GLN A 221 13.76 -3.88 15.46
N GLY A 222 14.58 -3.28 14.61
CA GLY A 222 15.14 -3.97 13.44
C GLY A 222 14.25 -3.98 12.20
N PHE A 223 13.07 -3.33 12.21
CA PHE A 223 12.21 -3.28 11.04
C PHE A 223 12.91 -2.67 9.81
N GLY A 224 13.63 -1.55 9.97
CA GLY A 224 14.43 -0.97 8.89
C GLY A 224 15.54 -1.91 8.40
N THR A 225 16.19 -2.65 9.30
CA THR A 225 17.19 -3.68 8.94
C THR A 225 16.57 -4.82 8.11
N LEU A 226 15.37 -5.29 8.51
CA LEU A 226 14.62 -6.29 7.74
C LEU A 226 14.37 -5.80 6.32
N LEU A 227 13.77 -4.61 6.16
CA LEU A 227 13.46 -4.04 4.85
C LEU A 227 14.71 -3.84 4.00
N GLY A 228 15.76 -3.24 4.56
CA GLY A 228 17.01 -2.98 3.84
C GLY A 228 17.67 -4.25 3.35
N ARG A 229 17.72 -5.27 4.19
CA ARG A 229 18.37 -6.54 3.82
C ARG A 229 17.54 -7.37 2.85
N GLU A 230 16.21 -7.33 3.00
CA GLU A 230 15.33 -7.96 2.01
C GLU A 230 15.41 -7.23 0.68
N MET A 231 15.46 -5.89 0.65
CA MET A 231 15.63 -5.15 -0.60
C MET A 231 16.95 -5.49 -1.31
N VAL A 232 18.06 -5.62 -0.59
CA VAL A 232 19.34 -6.06 -1.17
C VAL A 232 19.21 -7.42 -1.86
N ARG A 233 18.56 -8.38 -1.21
CA ARG A 233 18.32 -9.73 -1.75
C ARG A 233 17.34 -9.71 -2.92
N ASP A 234 16.19 -9.10 -2.74
CA ASP A 234 15.04 -9.24 -3.62
C ASP A 234 15.17 -8.37 -4.88
N LEU A 235 15.79 -7.18 -4.76
CA LEU A 235 16.10 -6.36 -5.92
C LEU A 235 17.08 -7.09 -6.87
N ALA A 236 18.10 -7.74 -6.33
CA ALA A 236 19.03 -8.53 -7.16
C ALA A 236 18.33 -9.70 -7.86
N LEU A 237 17.32 -10.33 -7.23
CA LEU A 237 16.50 -11.37 -7.85
C LEU A 237 15.61 -10.78 -8.95
N TYR A 238 14.96 -9.64 -8.70
CA TYR A 238 14.15 -8.94 -9.69
C TYR A 238 14.97 -8.52 -10.91
N LEU A 239 16.14 -7.92 -10.69
CA LEU A 239 17.01 -7.45 -11.77
C LEU A 239 17.43 -8.60 -12.70
N ARG A 240 17.76 -9.77 -12.16
CA ARG A 240 18.13 -10.97 -12.93
C ARG A 240 16.96 -11.67 -13.61
N GLY A 241 15.78 -11.68 -12.98
CA GLY A 241 14.65 -12.51 -13.43
C GLY A 241 13.54 -11.75 -14.17
N HIS A 242 13.40 -10.46 -13.92
CA HIS A 242 12.22 -9.69 -14.33
C HIS A 242 12.53 -8.31 -14.94
N ALA A 243 13.78 -7.83 -14.85
CA ALA A 243 14.16 -6.57 -15.46
C ALA A 243 14.56 -6.75 -16.94
N SER A 244 14.50 -5.66 -17.70
CA SER A 244 15.01 -5.62 -19.06
C SER A 244 16.53 -5.81 -19.07
N PRO A 245 17.09 -6.54 -20.05
CA PRO A 245 18.54 -6.66 -20.22
C PRO A 245 19.24 -5.32 -20.53
N MET A 246 18.48 -4.25 -20.75
CA MET A 246 19.03 -2.89 -20.94
C MET A 246 19.28 -2.15 -19.61
N VAL A 247 18.90 -2.71 -18.48
CA VAL A 247 19.23 -2.20 -17.15
C VAL A 247 20.71 -2.48 -16.87
N MET A 248 21.43 -1.48 -16.34
CA MET A 248 22.88 -1.50 -16.17
C MET A 248 23.33 -1.72 -14.73
N ILE A 249 22.40 -2.06 -13.83
CA ILE A 249 22.69 -2.38 -12.43
C ILE A 249 22.22 -3.81 -12.14
N ASP A 250 22.95 -4.54 -11.31
CA ASP A 250 22.64 -5.91 -10.90
C ASP A 250 22.42 -6.04 -9.38
N SER A 251 22.70 -4.96 -8.64
CA SER A 251 22.68 -4.93 -7.17
C SER A 251 22.39 -3.53 -6.60
N VAL A 252 22.19 -3.45 -5.28
CA VAL A 252 22.10 -2.17 -4.54
C VAL A 252 23.44 -1.44 -4.54
N ASP A 253 24.59 -2.16 -4.51
CA ASP A 253 25.92 -1.57 -4.62
C ASP A 253 26.10 -0.87 -5.96
N ASP A 254 25.67 -1.51 -7.07
CA ASP A 254 25.70 -0.88 -8.39
C ASP A 254 24.78 0.34 -8.47
N LEU A 255 23.60 0.29 -7.81
CA LEU A 255 22.70 1.43 -7.71
C LEU A 255 23.37 2.61 -6.99
N GLN A 256 24.04 2.34 -5.86
CA GLN A 256 24.80 3.35 -5.11
C GLN A 256 25.87 4.00 -6.00
N ALA A 257 26.71 3.17 -6.61
CA ALA A 257 27.78 3.62 -7.49
C ALA A 257 27.27 4.39 -8.72
N PHE A 258 26.14 3.95 -9.31
CA PHE A 258 25.50 4.63 -10.41
C PHE A 258 25.01 6.02 -10.01
N ASN A 259 24.39 6.16 -8.87
CA ASN A 259 23.86 7.45 -8.39
C ASN A 259 24.98 8.46 -8.12
N LEU A 260 26.09 8.01 -7.52
CA LEU A 260 27.28 8.84 -7.20
C LEU A 260 27.94 9.46 -8.42
N GLN A 261 27.74 8.92 -9.63
CA GLN A 261 28.28 9.53 -10.86
C GLN A 261 27.60 10.85 -11.24
N ARG A 262 26.34 11.03 -10.87
CA ARG A 262 25.56 12.24 -11.17
C ARG A 262 24.60 12.55 -10.00
N PRO A 263 25.14 12.94 -8.84
CA PRO A 263 24.33 13.12 -7.62
C PRO A 263 23.29 14.24 -7.78
N ASP A 264 23.61 15.30 -8.50
CA ASP A 264 22.74 16.43 -8.81
C ASP A 264 21.45 16.03 -9.54
N LEU A 265 21.51 14.98 -10.34
CA LEU A 265 20.41 14.48 -11.16
C LEU A 265 19.71 13.26 -10.53
N ARG A 266 20.49 12.35 -9.94
CA ARG A 266 20.03 11.01 -9.55
C ARG A 266 19.66 10.90 -8.08
N MET A 267 20.22 11.79 -7.24
CA MET A 267 19.97 11.78 -5.80
C MET A 267 20.08 13.20 -5.18
N PRO A 268 19.30 14.18 -5.68
CA PRO A 268 19.40 15.58 -5.22
C PRO A 268 19.05 15.76 -3.74
N TYR A 269 18.41 14.80 -3.10
CA TYR A 269 18.10 14.73 -1.67
C TYR A 269 18.97 13.70 -0.93
N GLY A 270 20.07 13.21 -1.55
CA GLY A 270 20.88 12.11 -1.02
C GLY A 270 20.26 10.74 -1.31
N GLN A 271 20.92 9.70 -0.80
CA GLN A 271 20.50 8.30 -0.92
C GLN A 271 20.77 7.51 0.38
N ALA A 272 20.49 8.11 1.53
CA ALA A 272 20.87 7.59 2.83
C ALA A 272 20.38 6.17 3.13
N GLU A 273 19.18 5.78 2.62
CA GLU A 273 18.69 4.41 2.75
C GLU A 273 19.50 3.42 1.91
N VAL A 274 19.90 3.82 0.69
CA VAL A 274 20.77 2.99 -0.16
C VAL A 274 22.14 2.80 0.51
N ASP A 275 22.71 3.87 1.06
CA ASP A 275 24.00 3.81 1.76
C ASP A 275 23.90 2.88 2.98
N ARG A 276 22.85 2.99 3.78
CA ARG A 276 22.59 2.05 4.90
C ARG A 276 22.47 0.60 4.44
N MET A 277 21.74 0.34 3.33
CA MET A 277 21.59 -1.02 2.80
C MET A 277 22.91 -1.68 2.41
N VAL A 278 23.83 -0.90 1.81
CA VAL A 278 25.18 -1.38 1.44
C VAL A 278 26.01 -1.71 2.68
N GLU A 279 25.85 -0.95 3.77
CA GLU A 279 26.56 -1.15 5.02
C GLU A 279 26.00 -2.26 5.93
N LEU A 280 24.79 -2.78 5.62
CA LEU A 280 24.16 -3.82 6.43
C LEU A 280 24.95 -5.13 6.38
N ASP A 281 25.49 -5.56 7.52
CA ASP A 281 26.15 -6.84 7.71
C ASP A 281 25.29 -7.76 8.62
N ILE A 282 24.39 -8.51 8.00
CA ILE A 282 23.53 -9.48 8.69
C ILE A 282 23.46 -10.75 7.83
N SER A 283 23.70 -11.88 8.46
CA SER A 283 23.65 -13.18 7.79
C SER A 283 22.22 -13.58 7.38
N PRO A 284 22.05 -14.47 6.40
CA PRO A 284 20.72 -14.97 6.03
C PRO A 284 19.94 -15.58 7.21
N ALA A 285 20.61 -16.31 8.11
CA ALA A 285 19.97 -16.92 9.27
C ALA A 285 19.49 -15.86 10.29
N GLU A 286 20.28 -14.80 10.52
CA GLU A 286 19.88 -13.69 11.39
C GLU A 286 18.72 -12.91 10.77
N LEU A 287 18.71 -12.72 9.45
CA LEU A 287 17.60 -12.08 8.73
C LEU A 287 16.30 -12.88 8.87
N GLU A 288 16.37 -14.21 8.72
CA GLU A 288 15.19 -15.07 8.93
C GLU A 288 14.70 -15.00 10.38
N ALA A 289 15.60 -15.07 11.35
CA ALA A 289 15.24 -14.97 12.77
C ALA A 289 14.60 -13.60 13.08
N LEU A 290 15.13 -12.52 12.53
CA LEU A 290 14.58 -11.17 12.70
C LEU A 290 13.18 -11.06 12.09
N ARG A 291 13.00 -11.52 10.84
CA ARG A 291 11.69 -11.55 10.19
C ARG A 291 10.67 -12.33 11.00
N ASP A 292 11.03 -13.55 11.41
CA ASP A 292 10.13 -14.43 12.15
C ASP A 292 9.76 -13.84 13.52
N SER A 293 10.70 -13.18 14.20
CA SER A 293 10.45 -12.49 15.47
C SER A 293 9.47 -11.32 15.28
N LEU A 294 9.71 -10.45 14.32
CA LEU A 294 8.87 -9.27 14.05
C LEU A 294 7.45 -9.68 13.64
N GLN A 295 7.34 -10.62 12.69
CA GLN A 295 6.04 -11.06 12.19
C GLN A 295 5.26 -11.87 13.20
N SER A 296 5.90 -12.81 13.94
CA SER A 296 5.20 -13.61 14.97
C SER A 296 4.75 -12.73 16.14
N GLY A 297 5.60 -11.79 16.56
CA GLY A 297 5.24 -10.83 17.62
C GLY A 297 4.05 -9.96 17.21
N ALA A 298 4.07 -9.41 15.98
CA ALA A 298 2.97 -8.61 15.48
C ALA A 298 1.67 -9.41 15.32
N ARG A 299 1.75 -10.65 14.80
CA ARG A 299 0.57 -11.54 14.69
C ARG A 299 -0.01 -11.87 16.05
N ALA A 300 0.82 -12.29 17.00
CA ALA A 300 0.35 -12.61 18.35
C ALA A 300 -0.32 -11.40 19.02
N ALA A 301 0.22 -10.19 18.85
CA ALA A 301 -0.37 -8.98 19.41
C ALA A 301 -1.73 -8.65 18.75
N MET A 302 -1.84 -8.82 17.44
CA MET A 302 -3.09 -8.58 16.70
C MET A 302 -4.14 -9.66 17.03
N GLU A 303 -3.77 -10.94 17.04
CA GLU A 303 -4.66 -12.03 17.44
C GLU A 303 -5.19 -11.83 18.86
N ALA A 304 -4.33 -11.49 19.82
CA ALA A 304 -4.75 -11.19 21.17
C ALA A 304 -5.71 -10.00 21.26
N LEU A 305 -5.53 -8.98 20.42
CA LEU A 305 -6.45 -7.84 20.32
C LEU A 305 -7.82 -8.26 19.78
N PHE A 306 -7.84 -9.01 18.69
CA PHE A 306 -9.09 -9.47 18.06
C PHE A 306 -9.84 -10.44 18.97
N ASP A 307 -9.17 -11.47 19.51
CA ASP A 307 -9.77 -12.48 20.39
C ASP A 307 -10.20 -11.87 21.73
N GLY A 308 -9.35 -11.02 22.34
CA GLY A 308 -9.64 -10.41 23.65
C GLY A 308 -10.80 -9.42 23.62
N GLY A 309 -11.01 -8.76 22.48
CA GLY A 309 -12.13 -7.85 22.26
C GLY A 309 -13.35 -8.50 21.58
N ASP A 310 -13.23 -9.76 21.15
CA ASP A 310 -14.22 -10.41 20.27
C ASP A 310 -14.53 -9.50 19.08
N LEU A 311 -13.46 -9.05 18.36
CA LEU A 311 -13.56 -8.04 17.33
C LEU A 311 -13.58 -8.67 15.93
N ASP A 312 -14.42 -8.12 15.07
CA ASP A 312 -14.43 -8.45 13.64
C ASP A 312 -13.44 -7.57 12.85
N LEU A 313 -13.35 -6.27 13.20
CA LEU A 313 -12.47 -5.31 12.56
C LEU A 313 -11.82 -4.37 13.58
N LEU A 314 -10.60 -3.93 13.26
CA LEU A 314 -9.94 -2.80 13.92
C LEU A 314 -10.11 -1.54 13.06
N LEU A 315 -10.56 -0.45 13.68
CA LEU A 315 -10.68 0.86 13.06
C LEU A 315 -9.40 1.69 13.24
N SER A 316 -9.08 2.50 12.25
CA SER A 316 -7.95 3.42 12.27
C SER A 316 -8.24 4.66 11.44
N MET A 317 -7.32 5.60 11.42
CA MET A 317 -7.39 6.82 10.60
C MET A 317 -6.24 6.87 9.61
N ASP A 318 -6.56 7.23 8.35
CA ASP A 318 -5.56 7.35 7.28
C ASP A 318 -4.69 6.06 7.22
N ASN A 319 -3.36 6.18 7.32
CA ASN A 319 -2.43 5.04 7.39
C ASN A 319 -1.76 4.85 8.77
N ARG A 320 -2.36 5.37 9.84
CA ARG A 320 -1.70 5.45 11.17
C ARG A 320 -1.33 4.09 11.77
N ASN A 321 -2.09 3.04 11.47
CA ASN A 321 -1.82 1.68 11.94
C ASN A 321 -1.34 0.73 10.83
N ALA A 322 -0.85 1.28 9.72
CA ALA A 322 -0.36 0.49 8.60
C ALA A 322 0.78 -0.47 8.98
N GLY A 323 1.66 -0.07 9.92
CA GLY A 323 2.74 -0.94 10.42
C GLY A 323 2.22 -2.21 11.09
N PHE A 324 1.09 -2.14 11.79
CA PHE A 324 0.47 -3.33 12.41
C PHE A 324 -0.03 -4.29 11.33
N ALA A 325 -0.78 -3.77 10.36
CA ALA A 325 -1.27 -4.54 9.22
C ALA A 325 -0.12 -5.12 8.37
N ALA A 326 0.97 -4.36 8.20
CA ALA A 326 2.14 -4.79 7.44
C ALA A 326 2.84 -5.99 8.12
N LEU A 327 3.30 -5.83 9.36
CA LEU A 327 4.06 -6.86 10.07
C LEU A 327 3.24 -8.13 10.33
N ALA A 328 1.95 -7.99 10.63
CA ALA A 328 1.05 -9.12 10.81
C ALA A 328 0.60 -9.77 9.47
N ASN A 329 0.87 -9.15 8.33
CA ASN A 329 0.34 -9.51 7.01
C ASN A 329 -1.19 -9.44 6.90
N TYR A 330 -1.82 -8.57 7.67
CA TYR A 330 -3.27 -8.37 7.69
C TYR A 330 -3.74 -7.46 6.55
N PRO A 331 -4.90 -7.71 5.93
CA PRO A 331 -5.47 -6.82 4.94
C PRO A 331 -6.03 -5.55 5.59
N ALA A 332 -6.05 -4.47 4.82
CA ALA A 332 -6.63 -3.21 5.26
C ALA A 332 -7.31 -2.48 4.10
N LEU A 333 -8.44 -1.84 4.38
CA LEU A 333 -9.19 -1.01 3.44
C LEU A 333 -9.32 0.41 4.02
N THR A 334 -8.98 1.42 3.24
CA THR A 334 -9.21 2.82 3.61
C THR A 334 -10.31 3.43 2.76
N VAL A 335 -11.23 4.17 3.39
CA VAL A 335 -12.44 4.76 2.76
C VAL A 335 -12.58 6.22 3.19
N PRO A 336 -12.89 7.17 2.28
CA PRO A 336 -13.07 8.57 2.65
C PRO A 336 -14.11 8.77 3.75
N MET A 337 -13.74 9.46 4.86
CA MET A 337 -14.67 9.80 5.93
C MET A 337 -14.92 11.30 6.06
N GLY A 338 -14.11 12.15 5.42
CA GLY A 338 -14.31 13.59 5.49
C GLY A 338 -13.10 14.41 5.08
N TYR A 339 -13.11 15.65 5.51
CA TYR A 339 -12.04 16.62 5.27
C TYR A 339 -11.80 17.42 6.54
N SER A 340 -10.53 17.66 6.86
CA SER A 340 -10.18 18.58 7.95
C SER A 340 -10.62 20.02 7.63
N ASP A 341 -10.54 20.91 8.60
CA ASP A 341 -10.85 22.34 8.44
C ASP A 341 -10.02 23.00 7.34
N SER A 342 -8.81 22.54 7.10
CA SER A 342 -7.98 23.02 5.99
C SER A 342 -8.39 22.47 4.62
N GLY A 343 -9.34 21.54 4.55
CA GLY A 343 -9.77 20.86 3.33
C GLY A 343 -8.92 19.63 2.97
N ARG A 344 -8.00 19.18 3.83
CA ARG A 344 -7.24 17.95 3.63
C ARG A 344 -8.16 16.73 3.75
N PRO A 345 -8.14 15.81 2.78
CA PRO A 345 -8.87 14.54 2.89
C PRO A 345 -8.44 13.73 4.11
N VAL A 346 -9.40 13.05 4.74
CA VAL A 346 -9.19 12.12 5.86
C VAL A 346 -10.03 10.86 5.62
N ASN A 347 -9.43 9.69 5.85
CA ASN A 347 -10.08 8.41 5.64
C ASN A 347 -10.25 7.63 6.95
N LEU A 348 -11.33 6.84 7.00
CA LEU A 348 -11.47 5.72 7.92
C LEU A 348 -10.74 4.52 7.33
N THR A 349 -9.90 3.85 8.12
CA THR A 349 -9.20 2.64 7.72
C THR A 349 -9.69 1.47 8.56
N LEU A 350 -10.03 0.38 7.89
CA LEU A 350 -10.49 -0.89 8.43
C LEU A 350 -9.36 -1.91 8.29
N ILE A 351 -9.04 -2.64 9.36
CA ILE A 351 -8.05 -3.73 9.35
C ILE A 351 -8.77 -4.99 9.80
N ALA A 352 -8.60 -6.09 9.08
CA ALA A 352 -9.23 -7.38 9.33
C ALA A 352 -8.19 -8.49 9.53
N PRO A 353 -8.57 -9.63 10.12
CA PRO A 353 -7.74 -10.84 10.07
C PRO A 353 -7.39 -11.26 8.63
N PRO A 354 -6.32 -12.06 8.44
CA PRO A 354 -5.89 -12.47 7.10
C PRO A 354 -7.00 -13.14 6.30
N PHE A 355 -7.06 -12.82 4.99
CA PHE A 355 -8.04 -13.33 4.02
C PHE A 355 -9.50 -12.95 4.33
N GLN A 356 -9.72 -11.86 5.11
CA GLN A 356 -11.05 -11.29 5.35
C GLN A 356 -11.31 -10.03 4.50
N GLU A 357 -10.75 -9.97 3.28
CA GLU A 357 -10.97 -8.86 2.36
C GLU A 357 -12.44 -8.65 2.02
N GLN A 358 -13.25 -9.73 1.99
CA GLN A 358 -14.69 -9.62 1.77
C GLN A 358 -15.36 -8.82 2.88
N LEU A 359 -15.02 -9.08 4.15
CA LEU A 359 -15.55 -8.31 5.28
C LEU A 359 -15.16 -6.83 5.19
N LEU A 360 -13.91 -6.54 4.80
CA LEU A 360 -13.46 -5.17 4.59
C LEU A 360 -14.28 -4.43 3.55
N VAL A 361 -14.56 -5.03 2.39
CA VAL A 361 -15.33 -4.38 1.33
C VAL A 361 -16.83 -4.33 1.64
N ASP A 362 -17.38 -5.27 2.40
CA ASP A 362 -18.76 -5.24 2.86
C ASP A 362 -18.99 -4.04 3.80
N VAL A 363 -18.16 -3.93 4.86
CA VAL A 363 -18.24 -2.83 5.84
C VAL A 363 -17.83 -1.48 5.21
N GLY A 364 -16.74 -1.46 4.43
CA GLY A 364 -16.27 -0.26 3.75
C GLY A 364 -17.28 0.27 2.73
N GLY A 365 -17.90 -0.61 1.94
CA GLY A 365 -18.94 -0.24 0.99
C GLY A 365 -20.22 0.24 1.65
N ARG A 366 -20.59 -0.34 2.79
CA ARG A 366 -21.72 0.16 3.58
C ARG A 366 -21.41 1.52 4.19
N PHE A 367 -20.22 1.69 4.77
CA PHE A 367 -19.77 2.99 5.29
C PHE A 367 -19.71 4.07 4.20
N GLU A 368 -19.16 3.76 3.02
CA GLU A 368 -19.11 4.68 1.86
C GLU A 368 -20.50 5.23 1.51
N ARG A 369 -21.53 4.37 1.47
CA ARG A 369 -22.92 4.76 1.19
C ARG A 369 -23.53 5.64 2.29
N LEU A 370 -23.20 5.38 3.56
CA LEU A 370 -23.70 6.16 4.68
C LEU A 370 -23.00 7.53 4.77
N ALA A 371 -21.68 7.56 4.60
CA ALA A 371 -20.88 8.76 4.76
C ALA A 371 -20.97 9.70 3.56
N GLN A 372 -20.99 9.18 2.33
CA GLN A 372 -20.95 9.95 1.08
C GLN A 372 -19.92 11.08 1.11
N ALA A 373 -18.77 10.79 1.75
CA ALA A 373 -17.82 11.83 2.16
C ALA A 373 -16.97 12.37 1.01
N ARG A 374 -16.74 11.54 -0.05
CA ARG A 374 -15.84 11.93 -1.14
C ARG A 374 -16.37 13.14 -1.91
N ARG A 375 -15.49 14.12 -2.14
CA ARG A 375 -15.72 15.28 -3.03
C ARG A 375 -14.78 15.21 -4.21
N VAL A 376 -15.23 15.71 -5.36
CA VAL A 376 -14.35 15.85 -6.53
C VAL A 376 -13.41 17.04 -6.27
N PRO A 377 -12.09 16.93 -6.55
CA PRO A 377 -11.19 18.07 -6.44
C PRO A 377 -11.62 19.20 -7.37
N ALA A 378 -11.72 20.42 -6.86
CA ALA A 378 -12.29 21.55 -7.59
C ALA A 378 -11.60 21.87 -8.95
N ALA A 379 -10.29 21.58 -9.05
CA ALA A 379 -9.51 21.79 -10.27
C ALA A 379 -9.62 20.65 -11.30
N TYR A 380 -10.29 19.54 -10.95
CA TYR A 380 -10.36 18.31 -11.77
C TYR A 380 -11.79 17.73 -11.74
N PRO A 381 -12.80 18.48 -12.24
CA PRO A 381 -14.20 18.09 -12.20
C PRO A 381 -14.55 16.85 -13.04
#